data_339b25f95ea809f3f0fa95b6dd48897b
#
_entry.id   339b25f95ea809f3f0fa95b6dd48897b
#
_cell.length_a   1.000
_cell.length_b   1.000
_cell.length_c   1.000
_cell.angle_alpha   90.00
_cell.angle_beta   90.00
_cell.angle_gamma   90.00
#
_symmetry.space_group_name_H-M   'P 1'
#
loop_
_entity.id
_entity.type
_entity.pdbx_description
1 polymer ?
#
loop_
_entity_poly.entity_id
_entity_poly.type
_entity_poly.pdbx_seq_one_letter_code
_entity_poly.pdbx_strand_id
1 'polypeptide(L)'
;MSGLGGLNKSPNGVVMGMVQLQLPVTKTPADLAAQTARICDLVAKARRNMPGMDLVVFPEYALHGLSMDTNPDIMCRMDGPEVAAFTRACVQNKIWVCFSIMEFNPHGNPYNSGIIIDDQGALKLYYRKLHPWVPVEPWEPGDLGIPVCDGPNGSKIALIICHDGMFPEMARECAYKGAEIMIRTAGYTAPIRHSWKISNQANAFSNLMVTASVCMCGSDGTFDSMGEGMVVDFDGTLMVDGSHRPDEIITCEVRPDLVREARRVWGVENNIYQFGHRGYVAVKGGARDCPYTYMQDMVAGKYVLPWEKDVAVTDGTSCGFPVPTRGYQPQPVITEKRKYA
;
A
#
# COMPACT_ATOMS: atom_id res chain seq x y z
N MET A 1 -5.60 11.56 -25.70
CA MET A 1 -6.46 12.74 -25.41
C MET A 1 -5.90 13.45 -24.18
N SER A 2 -4.78 14.06 -24.33
CA SER A 2 -3.91 14.41 -23.21
C SER A 2 -4.26 15.71 -22.49
N GLY A 3 -4.93 16.63 -23.07
CA GLY A 3 -5.17 17.92 -22.42
C GLY A 3 -6.59 18.14 -21.90
N LEU A 4 -7.49 17.24 -22.18
CA LEU A 4 -8.92 17.42 -21.92
C LEU A 4 -9.47 16.46 -20.84
N GLY A 5 -8.65 15.51 -20.36
CA GLY A 5 -9.10 14.51 -19.38
C GLY A 5 -9.71 15.11 -18.11
N GLY A 6 -9.16 16.24 -17.66
CA GLY A 6 -9.70 16.93 -16.50
C GLY A 6 -11.00 17.71 -16.76
N LEU A 7 -11.31 18.02 -18.00
CA LEU A 7 -12.54 18.74 -18.37
C LEU A 7 -13.74 17.79 -18.55
N ASN A 8 -13.49 16.52 -18.84
CA ASN A 8 -14.51 15.50 -19.07
C ASN A 8 -14.58 14.46 -17.95
N LYS A 9 -13.98 14.77 -16.80
CA LYS A 9 -14.04 13.91 -15.63
C LYS A 9 -15.47 13.67 -15.17
N SER A 10 -15.78 12.42 -14.85
CA SER A 10 -17.07 12.07 -14.23
C SER A 10 -17.23 12.81 -12.89
N PRO A 11 -18.44 13.31 -12.56
CA PRO A 11 -18.69 13.97 -11.27
C PRO A 11 -18.28 13.11 -10.05
N ASN A 12 -18.38 11.79 -10.18
CA ASN A 12 -18.07 10.83 -9.12
C ASN A 12 -16.72 10.13 -9.36
N GLY A 13 -15.95 10.56 -10.36
CA GLY A 13 -14.66 9.98 -10.69
C GLY A 13 -13.54 10.54 -9.84
N VAL A 14 -12.52 9.73 -9.61
CA VAL A 14 -11.25 10.13 -9.02
C VAL A 14 -10.16 9.97 -10.08
N VAL A 15 -9.56 11.06 -10.50
CA VAL A 15 -8.43 11.04 -11.44
C VAL A 15 -7.15 10.87 -10.65
N MET A 16 -6.50 9.74 -10.87
CA MET A 16 -5.26 9.37 -10.19
C MET A 16 -4.06 9.51 -11.13
N GLY A 17 -2.95 10.00 -10.62
CA GLY A 17 -1.64 9.99 -11.27
C GLY A 17 -0.66 9.15 -10.47
N MET A 18 -0.17 8.06 -11.04
CA MET A 18 0.82 7.19 -10.38
C MET A 18 2.19 7.45 -10.98
N VAL A 19 3.13 7.85 -10.15
CA VAL A 19 4.48 8.25 -10.58
C VAL A 19 5.40 7.04 -10.55
N GLN A 20 5.81 6.53 -11.71
CA GLN A 20 6.88 5.55 -11.83
C GLN A 20 8.23 6.24 -11.63
N LEU A 21 8.54 6.56 -10.39
CA LEU A 21 9.69 7.38 -10.04
C LEU A 21 11.00 6.65 -10.39
N GLN A 22 11.96 7.38 -10.99
CA GLN A 22 13.33 6.90 -11.10
C GLN A 22 13.89 6.56 -9.72
N LEU A 23 14.41 5.35 -9.58
CA LEU A 23 15.00 4.85 -8.34
C LEU A 23 16.07 5.84 -7.83
N PRO A 24 15.87 6.49 -6.67
CA PRO A 24 16.83 7.43 -6.13
C PRO A 24 17.96 6.72 -5.38
N VAL A 25 19.05 7.46 -5.16
CA VAL A 25 20.14 7.05 -4.28
C VAL A 25 20.30 8.13 -3.22
N THR A 26 19.88 7.82 -1.99
CA THR A 26 19.95 8.74 -0.84
C THR A 26 20.90 8.17 0.20
N LYS A 27 21.98 8.87 0.46
CA LYS A 27 23.03 8.48 1.44
C LYS A 27 23.26 9.51 2.52
N THR A 28 22.88 10.76 2.25
CA THR A 28 23.11 11.89 3.14
C THR A 28 21.84 12.71 3.36
N PRO A 29 21.75 13.51 4.42
CA PRO A 29 20.65 14.45 4.61
C PRO A 29 20.49 15.45 3.43
N ALA A 30 21.58 15.79 2.75
CA ALA A 30 21.53 16.66 1.57
C ALA A 30 20.84 15.95 0.39
N ASP A 31 21.11 14.65 0.17
CA ASP A 31 20.42 13.85 -0.84
C ASP A 31 18.93 13.75 -0.52
N LEU A 32 18.58 13.50 0.76
CA LEU A 32 17.21 13.44 1.23
C LEU A 32 16.46 14.75 0.95
N ALA A 33 17.09 15.88 1.26
CA ALA A 33 16.50 17.20 1.00
C ALA A 33 16.31 17.45 -0.52
N ALA A 34 17.29 17.08 -1.34
CA ALA A 34 17.21 17.22 -2.80
C ALA A 34 16.10 16.33 -3.38
N GLN A 35 15.99 15.08 -2.92
CA GLN A 35 14.93 14.17 -3.37
C GLN A 35 13.55 14.62 -2.89
N THR A 36 13.43 15.18 -1.70
CA THR A 36 12.20 15.81 -1.19
C THR A 36 11.74 16.94 -2.11
N ALA A 37 12.66 17.83 -2.49
CA ALA A 37 12.36 18.92 -3.41
C ALA A 37 11.90 18.38 -4.78
N ARG A 38 12.59 17.37 -5.31
CA ARG A 38 12.22 16.71 -6.58
C ARG A 38 10.82 16.12 -6.55
N ILE A 39 10.43 15.44 -5.45
CA ILE A 39 9.09 14.91 -5.29
C ILE A 39 8.05 16.04 -5.29
N CYS A 40 8.30 17.12 -4.57
CA CYS A 40 7.42 18.31 -4.57
C CYS A 40 7.26 18.92 -5.97
N ASP A 41 8.35 18.99 -6.75
CA ASP A 41 8.32 19.45 -8.14
C ASP A 41 7.49 18.52 -9.04
N LEU A 42 7.56 17.20 -8.83
CA LEU A 42 6.75 16.22 -9.56
C LEU A 42 5.26 16.37 -9.24
N VAL A 43 4.90 16.66 -7.99
CA VAL A 43 3.51 16.99 -7.60
C VAL A 43 3.02 18.20 -8.39
N ALA A 44 3.83 19.27 -8.45
CA ALA A 44 3.50 20.47 -9.20
C ALA A 44 3.39 20.22 -10.71
N LYS A 45 4.26 19.38 -11.28
CA LYS A 45 4.21 18.96 -12.69
C LYS A 45 2.94 18.15 -12.99
N ALA A 46 2.61 17.19 -12.13
CA ALA A 46 1.40 16.37 -12.27
C ALA A 46 0.16 17.26 -12.37
N ARG A 47 0.01 18.21 -11.44
CA ARG A 47 -1.12 19.16 -11.43
C ARG A 47 -1.17 20.06 -12.64
N ARG A 48 -0.01 20.57 -13.12
CA ARG A 48 0.05 21.42 -14.32
C ARG A 48 -0.32 20.66 -15.59
N ASN A 49 0.17 19.41 -15.72
CA ASN A 49 -0.07 18.60 -16.90
C ASN A 49 -1.50 18.06 -16.97
N MET A 50 -2.12 17.85 -15.80
CA MET A 50 -3.49 17.37 -15.70
C MET A 50 -4.26 18.15 -14.63
N PRO A 51 -4.86 19.29 -14.98
CA PRO A 51 -5.56 20.15 -14.01
C PRO A 51 -6.72 19.48 -13.27
N GLY A 52 -7.31 18.43 -13.84
CA GLY A 52 -8.38 17.63 -13.22
C GLY A 52 -7.93 16.50 -12.31
N MET A 53 -6.62 16.32 -12.11
CA MET A 53 -6.10 15.25 -11.26
C MET A 53 -6.45 15.49 -9.78
N ASP A 54 -6.94 14.47 -9.11
CA ASP A 54 -7.35 14.53 -7.71
C ASP A 54 -6.29 14.00 -6.76
N LEU A 55 -5.57 12.94 -7.16
CA LEU A 55 -4.64 12.23 -6.29
C LEU A 55 -3.39 11.84 -7.07
N VAL A 56 -2.22 12.13 -6.51
CA VAL A 56 -0.91 11.64 -6.99
C VAL A 56 -0.38 10.59 -6.03
N VAL A 57 0.17 9.51 -6.56
CA VAL A 57 0.73 8.40 -5.78
C VAL A 57 2.20 8.20 -6.14
N PHE A 58 3.07 8.27 -5.14
CA PHE A 58 4.47 7.93 -5.26
C PHE A 58 4.72 6.49 -4.82
N PRO A 59 5.74 5.80 -5.39
CA PRO A 59 6.05 4.42 -5.04
C PRO A 59 6.66 4.32 -3.64
N GLU A 60 6.77 3.09 -3.14
CA GLU A 60 7.60 2.75 -1.98
C GLU A 60 9.06 3.20 -2.23
N TYR A 61 9.77 3.56 -1.19
CA TYR A 61 11.16 4.05 -1.27
C TYR A 61 11.38 5.33 -2.09
N ALA A 62 10.35 6.09 -2.37
CA ALA A 62 10.44 7.29 -3.22
C ALA A 62 11.48 8.30 -2.75
N LEU A 63 11.76 8.39 -1.45
CA LEU A 63 12.81 9.26 -0.88
C LEU A 63 14.17 8.58 -0.79
N HIS A 64 14.21 7.29 -0.44
CA HIS A 64 15.41 6.64 0.09
C HIS A 64 16.09 5.71 -0.92
N GLY A 65 15.34 5.21 -1.92
CA GLY A 65 15.83 4.13 -2.78
C GLY A 65 15.92 2.79 -2.02
N LEU A 66 16.60 1.81 -2.64
CA LEU A 66 16.67 0.43 -2.16
C LEU A 66 17.96 0.11 -1.38
N SER A 67 18.61 1.13 -0.81
CA SER A 67 19.87 0.91 -0.07
C SER A 67 19.71 0.08 1.20
N MET A 68 18.50 -0.02 1.75
CA MET A 68 18.21 -0.65 3.05
C MET A 68 19.02 -0.05 4.21
N ASP A 69 19.51 1.17 4.04
CA ASP A 69 20.28 1.89 5.07
C ASP A 69 19.32 2.33 6.19
N THR A 70 19.72 2.02 7.42
CA THR A 70 18.96 2.37 8.64
C THR A 70 19.56 3.57 9.37
N ASN A 71 20.47 4.31 8.73
CA ASN A 71 21.09 5.50 9.31
C ASN A 71 20.03 6.51 9.75
N PRO A 72 19.94 6.85 11.06
CA PRO A 72 18.92 7.77 11.57
C PRO A 72 18.99 9.18 10.95
N ASP A 73 20.14 9.60 10.45
CA ASP A 73 20.32 10.92 9.85
C ASP A 73 19.57 11.11 8.53
N ILE A 74 19.18 10.02 7.86
CA ILE A 74 18.39 10.03 6.64
C ILE A 74 16.97 9.52 6.84
N MET A 75 16.56 9.14 8.06
CA MET A 75 15.19 8.72 8.34
C MET A 75 14.28 9.92 8.57
N CYS A 76 13.06 9.83 8.05
CA CYS A 76 12.07 10.89 8.17
C CYS A 76 11.34 10.80 9.52
N ARG A 77 10.99 11.95 10.07
CA ARG A 77 10.07 12.06 11.21
C ARG A 77 8.71 12.54 10.71
N MET A 78 7.63 12.10 11.36
CA MET A 78 6.29 12.56 10.99
C MET A 78 6.10 14.07 11.22
N ASP A 79 6.84 14.66 12.15
CA ASP A 79 6.92 16.09 12.42
C ASP A 79 8.12 16.76 11.72
N GLY A 80 8.79 16.06 10.79
CA GLY A 80 10.03 16.47 10.15
C GLY A 80 9.86 17.39 8.92
N PRO A 81 10.99 17.88 8.38
CA PRO A 81 10.98 18.83 7.27
C PRO A 81 10.43 18.24 5.98
N GLU A 82 10.58 16.93 5.73
CA GLU A 82 10.10 16.22 4.54
C GLU A 82 8.58 16.23 4.51
N VAL A 83 7.93 15.80 5.60
CA VAL A 83 6.47 15.77 5.74
C VAL A 83 5.90 17.18 5.68
N ALA A 84 6.57 18.16 6.29
CA ALA A 84 6.19 19.56 6.18
C ALA A 84 6.29 20.09 4.73
N ALA A 85 7.30 19.68 3.95
CA ALA A 85 7.42 20.04 2.54
C ALA A 85 6.30 19.38 1.71
N PHE A 86 5.99 18.13 1.95
CA PHE A 86 4.87 17.42 1.29
C PHE A 86 3.53 18.07 1.58
N THR A 87 3.28 18.44 2.83
CA THR A 87 2.07 19.18 3.22
C THR A 87 1.93 20.49 2.44
N ARG A 88 3.01 21.27 2.35
CA ARG A 88 3.01 22.50 1.55
C ARG A 88 2.75 22.23 0.07
N ALA A 89 3.35 21.18 -0.50
CA ALA A 89 3.15 20.82 -1.90
C ALA A 89 1.69 20.46 -2.19
N CYS A 90 1.03 19.72 -1.30
CA CYS A 90 -0.40 19.38 -1.42
C CYS A 90 -1.26 20.64 -1.42
N VAL A 91 -1.07 21.54 -0.47
CA VAL A 91 -1.85 22.79 -0.32
C VAL A 91 -1.64 23.72 -1.53
N GLN A 92 -0.39 23.95 -1.91
CA GLN A 92 -0.04 24.86 -3.01
C GLN A 92 -0.61 24.40 -4.35
N ASN A 93 -0.64 23.08 -4.58
CA ASN A 93 -1.12 22.49 -5.82
C ASN A 93 -2.60 22.07 -5.74
N LYS A 94 -3.26 22.20 -4.60
CA LYS A 94 -4.65 21.77 -4.35
C LYS A 94 -4.89 20.34 -4.83
N ILE A 95 -4.09 19.41 -4.34
CA ILE A 95 -4.08 18.02 -4.76
C ILE A 95 -3.76 17.09 -3.59
N TRP A 96 -4.44 15.95 -3.57
CA TRP A 96 -4.12 14.88 -2.63
C TRP A 96 -2.86 14.14 -3.09
N VAL A 97 -2.03 13.71 -2.14
CA VAL A 97 -0.83 12.93 -2.48
C VAL A 97 -0.62 11.80 -1.48
N CYS A 98 -0.29 10.63 -2.03
CA CYS A 98 0.23 9.49 -1.28
C CYS A 98 1.76 9.48 -1.38
N PHE A 99 2.44 9.58 -0.25
CA PHE A 99 3.89 9.56 -0.12
C PHE A 99 4.37 8.32 0.62
N SER A 100 5.61 7.92 0.33
CA SER A 100 6.31 6.86 1.06
C SER A 100 7.54 7.44 1.76
N ILE A 101 7.75 7.06 3.01
CA ILE A 101 8.88 7.47 3.85
C ILE A 101 9.47 6.27 4.60
N MET A 102 10.78 6.30 4.82
CA MET A 102 11.40 5.48 5.86
C MET A 102 11.37 6.29 7.15
N GLU A 103 10.55 5.82 8.09
CA GLU A 103 10.20 6.56 9.30
C GLU A 103 11.16 6.25 10.43
N PHE A 104 11.67 7.30 11.05
CA PHE A 104 12.52 7.18 12.24
C PHE A 104 11.76 6.50 13.40
N ASN A 105 12.40 5.48 13.98
CA ASN A 105 11.92 4.79 15.18
C ASN A 105 12.95 4.96 16.31
N PRO A 106 12.63 5.62 17.42
CA PRO A 106 13.56 5.84 18.51
C PRO A 106 13.84 4.56 19.33
N HIS A 107 13.07 3.48 19.11
CA HIS A 107 13.13 2.28 19.94
C HIS A 107 13.62 1.03 19.20
N GLY A 108 13.90 1.13 17.90
CA GLY A 108 14.30 -0.01 17.08
C GLY A 108 14.69 0.40 15.67
N ASN A 109 14.59 -0.54 14.75
CA ASN A 109 14.78 -0.25 13.34
C ASN A 109 13.67 0.67 12.81
N PRO A 110 13.93 1.44 11.75
CA PRO A 110 12.93 2.30 11.13
C PRO A 110 11.70 1.52 10.66
N TYR A 111 10.59 2.24 10.46
CA TYR A 111 9.41 1.69 9.78
C TYR A 111 9.41 2.09 8.31
N ASN A 112 8.90 1.21 7.46
CA ASN A 112 8.51 1.55 6.10
C ASN A 112 7.07 2.06 6.13
N SER A 113 6.88 3.36 5.89
CA SER A 113 5.60 4.03 6.13
C SER A 113 5.07 4.71 4.87
N GLY A 114 3.74 4.73 4.77
CA GLY A 114 3.02 5.47 3.75
C GLY A 114 2.01 6.44 4.38
N ILE A 115 1.91 7.63 3.80
CA ILE A 115 1.01 8.68 4.27
C ILE A 115 0.19 9.25 3.11
N ILE A 116 -1.06 9.62 3.38
CA ILE A 116 -1.88 10.38 2.44
C ILE A 116 -2.21 11.72 3.07
N ILE A 117 -1.88 12.79 2.36
CA ILE A 117 -2.15 14.18 2.74
C ILE A 117 -3.15 14.77 1.74
N ASP A 118 -4.16 15.45 2.24
CA ASP A 118 -5.19 16.07 1.40
C ASP A 118 -4.76 17.45 0.86
N ASP A 119 -5.59 18.02 0.03
CA ASP A 119 -5.38 19.33 -0.61
C ASP A 119 -5.49 20.52 0.35
N GLN A 120 -5.85 20.28 1.61
CA GLN A 120 -5.85 21.26 2.70
C GLN A 120 -4.63 21.06 3.63
N GLY A 121 -3.82 20.03 3.38
CA GLY A 121 -2.65 19.70 4.19
C GLY A 121 -2.95 18.80 5.40
N ALA A 122 -4.15 18.26 5.51
CA ALA A 122 -4.47 17.32 6.58
C ALA A 122 -3.95 15.93 6.29
N LEU A 123 -3.33 15.29 7.27
CA LEU A 123 -2.95 13.88 7.22
C LEU A 123 -4.22 13.02 7.32
N LYS A 124 -4.58 12.37 6.22
CA LYS A 124 -5.80 11.56 6.10
C LYS A 124 -5.57 10.09 6.39
N LEU A 125 -4.39 9.58 6.06
CA LEU A 125 -4.02 8.20 6.27
C LEU A 125 -2.55 8.12 6.65
N TYR A 126 -2.26 7.27 7.63
CA TYR A 126 -0.92 6.94 8.07
C TYR A 126 -0.85 5.43 8.30
N TYR A 127 0.06 4.78 7.58
CA TYR A 127 0.24 3.34 7.57
C TYR A 127 1.71 2.97 7.69
N ARG A 128 2.02 1.97 8.49
CA ARG A 128 3.32 1.30 8.59
C ARG A 128 3.19 -0.10 8.01
N LYS A 129 4.07 -0.47 7.09
CA LYS A 129 4.08 -1.78 6.41
C LYS A 129 4.02 -2.92 7.41
N LEU A 130 2.98 -3.75 7.32
CA LEU A 130 2.80 -4.89 8.24
C LEU A 130 3.75 -6.04 7.96
N HIS A 131 4.07 -6.26 6.67
CA HIS A 131 4.87 -7.38 6.21
C HIS A 131 6.17 -6.92 5.53
N PRO A 132 7.20 -6.48 6.29
CA PRO A 132 8.52 -6.28 5.73
C PRO A 132 8.98 -7.54 5.02
N TRP A 133 9.69 -7.39 3.89
CA TRP A 133 10.27 -8.52 3.20
C TRP A 133 11.57 -8.94 3.88
N VAL A 134 11.43 -9.69 4.94
CA VAL A 134 12.50 -10.06 5.88
C VAL A 134 13.79 -10.64 5.29
N PRO A 135 13.83 -11.29 4.09
CA PRO A 135 15.11 -11.69 3.50
C PRO A 135 16.08 -10.53 3.26
N VAL A 136 15.57 -9.29 3.08
CA VAL A 136 16.37 -8.12 2.74
C VAL A 136 16.05 -6.90 3.60
N GLU A 137 14.76 -6.66 3.87
CA GLU A 137 14.31 -5.44 4.55
C GLU A 137 14.57 -5.49 6.07
N PRO A 138 15.27 -4.49 6.62
CA PRO A 138 15.55 -4.40 8.05
C PRO A 138 14.43 -3.75 8.87
N TRP A 139 13.33 -3.35 8.25
CA TRP A 139 12.28 -2.52 8.85
C TRP A 139 11.51 -3.27 9.94
N GLU A 140 11.09 -2.53 10.98
CA GLU A 140 10.15 -3.08 11.96
C GLU A 140 8.77 -3.31 11.32
N PRO A 141 8.08 -4.41 11.67
CA PRO A 141 6.68 -4.61 11.31
C PRO A 141 5.80 -3.48 11.84
N GLY A 142 4.83 -3.05 11.03
CA GLY A 142 3.90 -1.99 11.40
C GLY A 142 2.96 -2.38 12.55
N ASP A 143 2.55 -1.39 13.33
CA ASP A 143 1.73 -1.53 14.54
C ASP A 143 0.42 -0.72 14.50
N LEU A 144 0.14 -0.03 13.38
CA LEU A 144 -1.02 0.85 13.25
C LEU A 144 -2.26 0.14 12.67
N GLY A 145 -2.14 -1.14 12.33
CA GLY A 145 -3.17 -1.88 11.61
C GLY A 145 -3.32 -1.42 10.15
N ILE A 146 -4.46 -1.69 9.53
CA ILE A 146 -4.74 -1.34 8.14
C ILE A 146 -5.78 -0.23 8.12
N PRO A 147 -5.39 1.04 7.89
CA PRO A 147 -6.31 2.18 7.89
C PRO A 147 -7.07 2.30 6.57
N VAL A 148 -8.29 2.84 6.65
CA VAL A 148 -9.08 3.32 5.51
C VAL A 148 -9.48 4.74 5.81
N CYS A 149 -9.35 5.64 4.84
CA CYS A 149 -9.73 7.05 4.98
C CYS A 149 -10.76 7.47 3.93
N ASP A 150 -11.45 8.58 4.22
CA ASP A 150 -12.18 9.30 3.20
C ASP A 150 -11.20 9.98 2.26
N GLY A 151 -11.38 9.78 0.96
CA GLY A 151 -10.58 10.33 -0.12
C GLY A 151 -11.30 11.40 -0.93
N PRO A 152 -10.69 11.88 -2.03
CA PRO A 152 -11.30 12.88 -2.89
C PRO A 152 -12.62 12.38 -3.47
N ASN A 153 -13.55 13.31 -3.70
CA ASN A 153 -14.88 13.05 -4.28
C ASN A 153 -15.70 11.97 -3.55
N GLY A 154 -15.53 11.86 -2.22
CA GLY A 154 -16.26 10.91 -1.38
C GLY A 154 -15.87 9.45 -1.58
N SER A 155 -14.70 9.18 -2.13
CA SER A 155 -14.12 7.84 -2.21
C SER A 155 -13.63 7.35 -0.85
N LYS A 156 -13.47 6.02 -0.72
CA LYS A 156 -12.83 5.36 0.44
C LYS A 156 -11.52 4.74 -0.03
N ILE A 157 -10.41 5.14 0.58
CA ILE A 157 -9.07 4.74 0.18
C ILE A 157 -8.37 3.96 1.28
N ALA A 158 -7.77 2.83 0.91
CA ALA A 158 -6.79 2.11 1.71
C ALA A 158 -5.40 2.22 1.09
N LEU A 159 -4.37 2.01 1.90
CA LEU A 159 -2.97 1.95 1.47
C LEU A 159 -2.32 0.69 2.04
N ILE A 160 -1.65 -0.04 1.17
CA ILE A 160 -0.76 -1.15 1.51
C ILE A 160 0.59 -0.98 0.80
N ILE A 161 1.63 -1.62 1.31
CA ILE A 161 2.98 -1.42 0.80
C ILE A 161 3.57 -2.75 0.32
N CYS A 162 3.87 -2.83 -0.99
CA CYS A 162 4.76 -3.82 -1.62
C CYS A 162 4.36 -5.27 -1.29
N HIS A 163 5.13 -5.91 -0.41
CA HIS A 163 4.95 -7.31 -0.01
C HIS A 163 3.60 -7.57 0.65
N ASP A 164 3.00 -6.58 1.32
CA ASP A 164 1.64 -6.68 1.86
C ASP A 164 0.63 -7.20 0.83
N GLY A 165 0.75 -6.78 -0.42
CA GLY A 165 -0.17 -7.17 -1.49
C GLY A 165 -0.03 -8.61 -1.97
N MET A 166 0.93 -9.38 -1.46
CA MET A 166 1.06 -10.81 -1.68
C MET A 166 0.20 -11.64 -0.72
N PHE A 167 -0.33 -11.00 0.34
CA PHE A 167 -1.24 -11.61 1.31
C PHE A 167 -2.69 -11.24 0.97
N PRO A 168 -3.52 -12.20 0.52
CA PRO A 168 -4.93 -11.92 0.17
C PRO A 168 -5.72 -11.33 1.33
N GLU A 169 -5.34 -11.62 2.56
CA GLU A 169 -5.92 -11.11 3.78
C GLU A 169 -5.84 -9.59 3.89
N MET A 170 -4.74 -8.99 3.40
CA MET A 170 -4.56 -7.54 3.41
C MET A 170 -5.61 -6.84 2.56
N ALA A 171 -5.79 -7.29 1.32
CA ALA A 171 -6.81 -6.73 0.43
C ALA A 171 -8.23 -6.99 0.96
N ARG A 172 -8.46 -8.15 1.55
CA ARG A 172 -9.75 -8.50 2.17
C ARG A 172 -10.08 -7.59 3.34
N GLU A 173 -9.11 -7.30 4.20
CA GLU A 173 -9.30 -6.37 5.32
C GLU A 173 -9.58 -4.93 4.84
N CYS A 174 -8.87 -4.45 3.81
CA CYS A 174 -9.16 -3.17 3.19
C CYS A 174 -10.61 -3.09 2.72
N ALA A 175 -11.07 -4.11 1.99
CA ALA A 175 -12.44 -4.18 1.47
C ALA A 175 -13.47 -4.30 2.60
N TYR A 176 -13.20 -5.09 3.62
CA TYR A 176 -14.07 -5.25 4.79
C TYR A 176 -14.26 -3.93 5.54
N LYS A 177 -13.21 -3.10 5.62
CA LYS A 177 -13.26 -1.75 6.17
C LYS A 177 -13.88 -0.71 5.23
N GLY A 178 -14.32 -1.12 4.05
CA GLY A 178 -15.07 -0.30 3.10
C GLY A 178 -14.22 0.40 2.04
N ALA A 179 -12.94 0.08 1.90
CA ALA A 179 -12.11 0.65 0.85
C ALA A 179 -12.70 0.35 -0.54
N GLU A 180 -12.77 1.36 -1.39
CA GLU A 180 -13.21 1.29 -2.78
C GLU A 180 -12.03 1.34 -3.73
N ILE A 181 -10.95 2.00 -3.28
CA ILE A 181 -9.66 2.10 -3.94
C ILE A 181 -8.60 1.60 -2.95
N MET A 182 -7.83 0.61 -3.34
CA MET A 182 -6.65 0.18 -2.62
C MET A 182 -5.41 0.65 -3.37
N ILE A 183 -4.65 1.54 -2.77
CA ILE A 183 -3.35 1.95 -3.26
C ILE A 183 -2.32 0.91 -2.81
N ARG A 184 -1.44 0.49 -3.72
CA ARG A 184 -0.29 -0.35 -3.42
C ARG A 184 0.98 0.29 -3.94
N THR A 185 1.82 0.79 -3.05
CA THR A 185 3.15 1.33 -3.39
C THR A 185 4.19 0.23 -3.32
N ALA A 186 5.15 0.21 -4.24
CA ALA A 186 6.16 -0.86 -4.29
C ALA A 186 7.52 -0.40 -4.81
N GLY A 187 8.56 -1.18 -4.45
CA GLY A 187 9.93 -1.05 -4.95
C GLY A 187 10.46 -2.37 -5.53
N TYR A 188 9.65 -3.09 -6.30
CA TYR A 188 10.00 -4.39 -6.84
C TYR A 188 10.98 -4.36 -8.00
N THR A 189 11.77 -5.42 -8.09
CA THR A 189 12.66 -5.73 -9.23
C THR A 189 12.01 -6.73 -10.21
N ALA A 190 12.57 -6.86 -11.40
CA ALA A 190 11.99 -7.58 -12.52
C ALA A 190 11.53 -9.05 -12.29
N PRO A 191 12.17 -9.87 -11.43
CA PRO A 191 11.74 -11.26 -11.24
C PRO A 191 10.32 -11.44 -10.71
N ILE A 192 9.76 -10.42 -10.00
CA ILE A 192 8.42 -10.50 -9.42
C ILE A 192 7.29 -10.08 -10.39
N ARG A 193 7.61 -9.64 -11.60
CA ARG A 193 6.68 -9.03 -12.57
C ARG A 193 5.39 -9.82 -12.77
N HIS A 194 5.49 -11.13 -12.93
CA HIS A 194 4.32 -11.97 -13.15
C HIS A 194 3.41 -12.04 -11.92
N SER A 195 3.98 -12.26 -10.75
CA SER A 195 3.25 -12.29 -9.47
C SER A 195 2.65 -10.93 -9.14
N TRP A 196 3.32 -9.83 -9.49
CA TRP A 196 2.81 -8.47 -9.35
C TRP A 196 1.49 -8.28 -10.08
N LYS A 197 1.42 -8.67 -11.35
CA LYS A 197 0.22 -8.54 -12.16
C LYS A 197 -0.93 -9.40 -11.63
N ILE A 198 -0.66 -10.66 -11.37
CA ILE A 198 -1.67 -11.61 -10.85
C ILE A 198 -2.21 -11.15 -9.50
N SER A 199 -1.35 -10.77 -8.56
CA SER A 199 -1.79 -10.39 -7.22
C SER A 199 -2.67 -9.13 -7.23
N ASN A 200 -2.34 -8.12 -8.05
CA ASN A 200 -3.14 -6.91 -8.15
C ASN A 200 -4.51 -7.18 -8.79
N GLN A 201 -4.58 -8.00 -9.84
CA GLN A 201 -5.85 -8.40 -10.46
C GLN A 201 -6.70 -9.25 -9.51
N ALA A 202 -6.11 -10.22 -8.83
CA ALA A 202 -6.81 -11.05 -7.86
C ALA A 202 -7.35 -10.24 -6.68
N ASN A 203 -6.54 -9.30 -6.15
CA ASN A 203 -6.94 -8.42 -5.06
C ASN A 203 -8.12 -7.52 -5.46
N ALA A 204 -8.15 -7.01 -6.69
CA ALA A 204 -9.27 -6.23 -7.21
C ALA A 204 -10.54 -7.07 -7.34
N PHE A 205 -10.47 -8.14 -8.12
CA PHE A 205 -11.59 -9.01 -8.44
C PHE A 205 -12.24 -9.66 -7.21
N SER A 206 -11.41 -10.29 -6.36
CA SER A 206 -11.91 -11.02 -5.19
C SER A 206 -12.57 -10.12 -4.14
N ASN A 207 -12.35 -8.81 -4.20
CA ASN A 207 -12.80 -7.85 -3.20
C ASN A 207 -13.72 -6.76 -3.76
N LEU A 208 -14.03 -6.80 -5.05
CA LEU A 208 -14.79 -5.75 -5.76
C LEU A 208 -14.31 -4.36 -5.35
N MET A 209 -13.05 -4.07 -5.59
CA MET A 209 -12.45 -2.74 -5.40
C MET A 209 -11.39 -2.47 -6.46
N VAL A 210 -11.17 -1.19 -6.75
CA VAL A 210 -10.08 -0.79 -7.64
C VAL A 210 -8.74 -1.02 -6.92
N THR A 211 -7.74 -1.58 -7.61
CA THR A 211 -6.36 -1.56 -7.15
C THR A 211 -5.54 -0.60 -8.01
N ALA A 212 -4.90 0.38 -7.37
CA ALA A 212 -4.03 1.36 -8.01
C ALA A 212 -2.61 1.12 -7.51
N SER A 213 -1.77 0.52 -8.34
CA SER A 213 -0.47 -0.01 -7.93
C SER A 213 0.65 0.70 -8.66
N VAL A 214 1.64 1.19 -7.94
CA VAL A 214 2.80 1.89 -8.50
C VAL A 214 4.10 1.31 -7.97
N CYS A 215 5.06 1.15 -8.86
CA CYS A 215 6.39 0.67 -8.53
C CYS A 215 7.44 1.69 -9.00
N MET A 216 8.60 1.71 -8.33
CA MET A 216 9.76 2.44 -8.82
C MET A 216 10.22 1.91 -10.17
N CYS A 217 10.97 2.71 -10.90
CA CYS A 217 11.50 2.39 -12.22
C CYS A 217 12.97 2.75 -12.33
N GLY A 218 13.68 2.07 -13.22
CA GLY A 218 15.09 2.35 -13.49
C GLY A 218 16.06 1.70 -12.50
N SER A 219 17.34 2.01 -12.64
CA SER A 219 18.44 1.39 -11.91
C SER A 219 19.20 2.39 -11.07
N ASP A 220 19.70 1.95 -9.91
CA ASP A 220 20.69 2.66 -9.11
C ASP A 220 22.12 2.09 -9.28
N GLY A 221 22.28 1.17 -10.21
CA GLY A 221 23.53 0.43 -10.46
C GLY A 221 23.67 -0.86 -9.67
N THR A 222 22.81 -1.08 -8.68
CA THR A 222 22.75 -2.33 -7.87
C THR A 222 21.42 -3.04 -8.10
N PHE A 223 20.33 -2.29 -8.09
CA PHE A 223 18.98 -2.80 -8.28
C PHE A 223 18.36 -2.21 -9.54
N ASP A 224 17.64 -3.04 -10.27
CA ASP A 224 16.81 -2.65 -11.42
C ASP A 224 15.34 -2.76 -11.04
N SER A 225 14.70 -1.63 -10.86
CA SER A 225 13.28 -1.53 -10.53
C SER A 225 12.43 -1.61 -11.79
N MET A 226 11.35 -2.39 -11.73
CA MET A 226 10.65 -2.82 -12.94
C MET A 226 9.69 -1.80 -13.54
N GLY A 227 9.25 -0.77 -12.79
CA GLY A 227 8.12 0.05 -13.22
C GLY A 227 6.81 -0.74 -13.19
N GLU A 228 6.11 -0.80 -14.31
CA GLU A 228 4.85 -1.58 -14.48
C GLU A 228 3.77 -1.21 -13.47
N GLY A 229 3.63 0.07 -13.18
CA GLY A 229 2.47 0.56 -12.44
C GLY A 229 1.19 0.22 -13.19
N MET A 230 0.10 -0.06 -12.46
CA MET A 230 -1.16 -0.45 -13.08
C MET A 230 -2.37 0.02 -12.29
N VAL A 231 -3.49 0.17 -12.98
CA VAL A 231 -4.81 0.29 -12.37
C VAL A 231 -5.66 -0.87 -12.83
N VAL A 232 -6.23 -1.58 -11.89
CA VAL A 232 -7.14 -2.70 -12.15
C VAL A 232 -8.50 -2.35 -11.60
N ASP A 233 -9.54 -2.49 -12.42
CA ASP A 233 -10.92 -2.25 -12.00
C ASP A 233 -11.43 -3.39 -11.09
N PHE A 234 -12.57 -3.14 -10.44
CA PHE A 234 -13.19 -4.07 -9.48
C PHE A 234 -13.52 -5.46 -10.05
N ASP A 235 -13.63 -5.58 -11.38
CA ASP A 235 -13.86 -6.86 -12.07
C ASP A 235 -12.58 -7.59 -12.49
N GLY A 236 -11.41 -7.06 -12.12
CA GLY A 236 -10.11 -7.60 -12.50
C GLY A 236 -9.59 -7.10 -13.86
N THR A 237 -10.34 -6.24 -14.54
CA THR A 237 -9.93 -5.66 -15.83
C THR A 237 -8.76 -4.69 -15.64
N LEU A 238 -7.71 -4.88 -16.41
CA LEU A 238 -6.57 -3.97 -16.43
C LEU A 238 -6.94 -2.69 -17.19
N MET A 239 -7.19 -1.60 -16.46
CA MET A 239 -7.56 -0.31 -17.03
C MET A 239 -6.36 0.42 -17.64
N VAL A 240 -5.22 0.35 -16.95
CA VAL A 240 -3.94 0.93 -17.37
C VAL A 240 -2.83 -0.02 -16.99
N ASP A 241 -1.93 -0.26 -17.93
CA ASP A 241 -0.68 -1.00 -17.76
C ASP A 241 0.48 -0.02 -18.02
N GLY A 242 1.28 0.23 -17.02
CA GLY A 242 2.40 1.16 -17.11
C GLY A 242 3.58 0.59 -17.88
N SER A 243 4.46 1.48 -18.29
CA SER A 243 5.67 1.13 -19.02
C SER A 243 6.86 0.89 -18.07
N HIS A 244 8.06 0.81 -18.65
CA HIS A 244 9.33 0.80 -17.93
C HIS A 244 10.03 2.17 -17.97
N ARG A 245 9.28 3.26 -18.17
CA ARG A 245 9.86 4.60 -18.27
C ARG A 245 9.99 5.25 -16.91
N PRO A 246 11.19 5.65 -16.51
CA PRO A 246 11.37 6.45 -15.31
C PRO A 246 10.65 7.80 -15.43
N ASP A 247 10.10 8.25 -14.29
CA ASP A 247 9.38 9.53 -14.13
C ASP A 247 8.12 9.66 -15.01
N GLU A 248 7.59 8.56 -15.51
CA GLU A 248 6.29 8.53 -16.16
C GLU A 248 5.18 8.70 -15.12
N ILE A 249 4.19 9.52 -15.43
CA ILE A 249 2.98 9.66 -14.63
C ILE A 249 1.84 8.93 -15.36
N ILE A 250 1.51 7.75 -14.89
CA ILE A 250 0.38 6.97 -15.39
C ILE A 250 -0.90 7.59 -14.86
N THR A 251 -1.81 7.93 -15.75
CA THR A 251 -3.06 8.60 -15.36
C THR A 251 -4.25 7.73 -15.67
N CYS A 252 -5.15 7.60 -14.70
CA CYS A 252 -6.39 6.87 -14.83
C CYS A 252 -7.52 7.55 -14.04
N GLU A 253 -8.73 7.58 -14.60
CA GLU A 253 -9.94 7.91 -13.86
C GLU A 253 -10.57 6.62 -13.34
N VAL A 254 -10.78 6.52 -12.03
CA VAL A 254 -11.49 5.42 -11.39
C VAL A 254 -12.86 5.86 -10.87
N ARG A 255 -13.78 4.93 -10.74
CA ARG A 255 -15.19 5.19 -10.46
C ARG A 255 -15.65 4.48 -9.17
N PRO A 256 -15.44 5.10 -7.99
CA PRO A 256 -15.89 4.53 -6.71
C PRO A 256 -17.40 4.27 -6.63
N ASP A 257 -18.19 5.06 -7.34
CA ASP A 257 -19.64 4.85 -7.43
C ASP A 257 -20.01 3.54 -8.15
N LEU A 258 -19.26 3.16 -9.20
CA LEU A 258 -19.44 1.86 -9.86
C LEU A 258 -18.99 0.69 -8.97
N VAL A 259 -17.97 0.88 -8.17
CA VAL A 259 -17.56 -0.09 -7.13
C VAL A 259 -18.71 -0.36 -6.16
N ARG A 260 -19.36 0.71 -5.66
CA ARG A 260 -20.53 0.60 -4.76
C ARG A 260 -21.69 -0.14 -5.42
N GLU A 261 -21.96 0.18 -6.69
CA GLU A 261 -22.99 -0.50 -7.46
C GLU A 261 -22.67 -1.98 -7.66
N ALA A 262 -21.45 -2.30 -8.07
CA ALA A 262 -20.99 -3.68 -8.25
C ALA A 262 -21.14 -4.49 -6.97
N ARG A 263 -20.80 -3.93 -5.81
CA ARG A 263 -20.97 -4.60 -4.52
C ARG A 263 -22.42 -4.92 -4.19
N ARG A 264 -23.38 -4.10 -4.64
CA ARG A 264 -24.81 -4.36 -4.44
C ARG A 264 -25.37 -5.37 -5.44
N VAL A 265 -24.93 -5.32 -6.69
CA VAL A 265 -25.53 -6.11 -7.79
C VAL A 265 -24.74 -7.37 -8.07
N TRP A 266 -23.42 -7.31 -8.11
CA TRP A 266 -22.54 -8.44 -8.46
C TRP A 266 -21.98 -9.17 -7.23
N GLY A 267 -22.20 -8.64 -6.06
CA GLY A 267 -21.65 -9.16 -4.82
C GLY A 267 -21.98 -10.61 -4.52
N VAL A 268 -22.97 -11.18 -5.23
CA VAL A 268 -23.47 -12.54 -5.02
C VAL A 268 -22.40 -13.61 -5.31
N GLU A 269 -21.52 -13.34 -6.30
CA GLU A 269 -20.64 -14.39 -6.82
C GLU A 269 -19.38 -14.61 -5.98
N ASN A 270 -18.66 -13.56 -5.56
CA ASN A 270 -17.26 -13.74 -5.17
C ASN A 270 -16.73 -12.94 -3.98
N ASN A 271 -17.53 -12.28 -3.17
CA ASN A 271 -16.97 -11.37 -2.17
C ASN A 271 -17.57 -11.45 -0.78
N ILE A 272 -16.95 -10.75 0.17
CA ILE A 272 -17.34 -10.70 1.58
C ILE A 272 -18.74 -10.12 1.83
N TYR A 273 -19.28 -9.36 0.89
CA TYR A 273 -20.55 -8.64 1.07
C TYR A 273 -21.78 -9.57 1.00
N GLN A 274 -21.58 -10.80 0.55
CA GLN A 274 -22.63 -11.81 0.37
C GLN A 274 -22.39 -13.08 1.21
N PHE A 275 -21.68 -12.98 2.30
CA PHE A 275 -21.39 -14.12 3.17
C PHE A 275 -22.64 -14.86 3.63
N GLY A 276 -23.74 -14.16 3.87
CA GLY A 276 -25.01 -14.77 4.26
C GLY A 276 -25.55 -15.77 3.24
N HIS A 277 -25.24 -15.62 1.96
CA HIS A 277 -25.66 -16.54 0.90
C HIS A 277 -24.77 -17.79 0.79
N ARG A 278 -23.61 -17.78 1.42
CA ARG A 278 -22.62 -18.86 1.29
C ARG A 278 -22.71 -19.92 2.39
N GLY A 279 -23.63 -19.78 3.31
CA GLY A 279 -23.98 -20.79 4.31
C GLY A 279 -22.98 -20.99 5.45
N TYR A 280 -21.83 -20.33 5.45
CA TYR A 280 -20.83 -20.48 6.50
C TYR A 280 -20.78 -19.31 7.51
N VAL A 281 -21.43 -18.20 7.21
CA VAL A 281 -21.79 -17.22 8.23
C VAL A 281 -23.10 -17.70 8.84
N ALA A 282 -22.98 -18.69 9.69
CA ALA A 282 -24.14 -19.35 10.19
C ALA A 282 -25.00 -18.40 10.99
N VAL A 283 -26.29 -18.39 10.67
CA VAL A 283 -27.33 -17.76 11.45
C VAL A 283 -27.32 -18.25 12.92
N LYS A 284 -26.81 -19.46 13.17
CA LYS A 284 -26.78 -20.09 14.48
C LYS A 284 -25.52 -19.89 15.32
N GLY A 285 -24.37 -19.58 14.72
CA GLY A 285 -23.09 -19.51 15.43
C GLY A 285 -22.31 -18.25 15.17
N GLY A 286 -22.66 -17.52 14.12
CA GLY A 286 -21.87 -16.37 13.66
C GLY A 286 -20.43 -16.76 13.33
N ALA A 287 -19.50 -15.87 13.62
CA ALA A 287 -18.06 -16.08 13.38
C ALA A 287 -17.44 -17.26 14.17
N ARG A 288 -18.18 -17.88 15.09
CA ARG A 288 -17.68 -19.05 15.84
C ARG A 288 -17.52 -20.28 14.97
N ASP A 289 -18.30 -20.37 13.90
CA ASP A 289 -18.30 -21.49 12.98
C ASP A 289 -17.52 -21.19 11.70
N CYS A 290 -16.56 -20.26 11.75
CA CYS A 290 -15.68 -19.98 10.62
C CYS A 290 -15.00 -21.26 10.15
N PRO A 291 -15.19 -21.70 8.88
CA PRO A 291 -14.65 -22.97 8.39
C PRO A 291 -13.15 -22.91 8.08
N TYR A 292 -12.56 -21.72 8.18
CA TYR A 292 -11.13 -21.53 7.85
C TYR A 292 -10.27 -21.88 9.07
N THR A 293 -9.81 -23.11 9.14
CA THR A 293 -9.03 -23.65 10.27
C THR A 293 -7.74 -22.83 10.48
N TYR A 294 -7.08 -22.41 9.41
CA TYR A 294 -5.87 -21.60 9.54
C TYR A 294 -6.14 -20.25 10.22
N MET A 295 -7.28 -19.63 9.95
CA MET A 295 -7.66 -18.37 10.62
C MET A 295 -7.98 -18.61 12.10
N GLN A 296 -8.64 -19.71 12.42
CA GLN A 296 -8.89 -20.08 13.80
C GLN A 296 -7.58 -20.34 14.56
N ASP A 297 -6.65 -21.05 13.93
CA ASP A 297 -5.34 -21.34 14.51
C ASP A 297 -4.49 -20.08 14.69
N MET A 298 -4.53 -19.16 13.71
CA MET A 298 -3.85 -17.85 13.82
C MET A 298 -4.38 -17.05 15.02
N VAL A 299 -5.71 -16.89 15.12
CA VAL A 299 -6.34 -16.17 16.24
C VAL A 299 -6.06 -16.83 17.60
N ALA A 300 -5.99 -18.15 17.61
CA ALA A 300 -5.68 -18.92 18.84
C ALA A 300 -4.19 -18.98 19.18
N GLY A 301 -3.31 -18.40 18.34
CA GLY A 301 -1.86 -18.50 18.50
C GLY A 301 -1.31 -19.91 18.31
N LYS A 302 -2.03 -20.75 17.57
CA LYS A 302 -1.69 -22.17 17.30
C LYS A 302 -1.27 -22.42 15.86
N TYR A 303 -1.15 -21.36 15.06
CA TYR A 303 -0.75 -21.49 13.67
C TYR A 303 0.67 -22.08 13.59
N VAL A 304 0.79 -23.17 12.84
CA VAL A 304 2.05 -23.85 12.55
C VAL A 304 2.11 -24.05 11.06
N LEU A 305 3.26 -23.78 10.47
CA LEU A 305 3.46 -23.97 9.03
C LEU A 305 3.20 -25.45 8.66
N PRO A 306 2.52 -25.73 7.52
CA PRO A 306 2.11 -27.08 7.16
C PRO A 306 3.24 -28.11 7.17
N TRP A 307 4.44 -27.70 6.75
CA TRP A 307 5.61 -28.58 6.73
C TRP A 307 6.30 -28.73 8.08
N GLU A 308 5.94 -27.95 9.09
CA GLU A 308 6.45 -28.06 10.46
C GLU A 308 5.59 -28.98 11.32
N LYS A 309 4.39 -29.34 10.85
CA LYS A 309 3.48 -30.26 11.58
C LYS A 309 4.05 -31.66 11.71
N ASP A 310 4.89 -32.06 10.75
CA ASP A 310 5.47 -33.42 10.68
C ASP A 310 6.97 -33.46 11.04
N VAL A 311 7.57 -32.32 11.33
CA VAL A 311 8.99 -32.22 11.69
C VAL A 311 9.06 -31.78 13.15
N ALA A 312 9.58 -32.62 14.00
CA ALA A 312 10.03 -32.18 15.32
C ALA A 312 11.06 -31.08 15.10
N VAL A 313 10.70 -29.85 15.43
CA VAL A 313 11.56 -28.67 15.25
C VAL A 313 12.83 -28.87 16.07
N THR A 314 13.89 -29.27 15.44
CA THR A 314 15.15 -29.58 16.10
C THR A 314 16.16 -28.44 16.08
N ASP A 315 16.03 -27.40 15.23
CA ASP A 315 17.09 -26.37 15.14
C ASP A 315 16.75 -25.01 14.50
N GLY A 316 15.51 -24.69 14.22
CA GLY A 316 15.14 -23.34 13.74
C GLY A 316 15.59 -22.99 12.32
N THR A 317 15.92 -23.98 11.47
CA THR A 317 16.42 -23.77 10.10
C THR A 317 15.47 -24.32 9.03
N SER A 318 14.17 -24.13 9.18
CA SER A 318 13.17 -24.83 8.34
C SER A 318 12.95 -24.29 6.92
N CYS A 319 13.57 -23.18 6.50
CA CYS A 319 13.32 -22.62 5.16
C CYS A 319 14.57 -22.29 4.34
N GLY A 320 15.75 -22.81 4.71
CA GLY A 320 16.99 -22.56 3.96
C GLY A 320 17.49 -21.10 3.98
N PHE A 321 16.77 -20.22 4.61
CA PHE A 321 17.21 -18.86 4.93
C PHE A 321 17.45 -18.77 6.45
N PRO A 322 18.58 -18.20 6.90
CA PRO A 322 18.77 -17.97 8.31
C PRO A 322 17.70 -16.99 8.78
N VAL A 323 16.67 -17.50 9.48
CA VAL A 323 15.78 -16.63 10.24
C VAL A 323 16.68 -15.95 11.27
N PRO A 324 16.71 -14.61 11.32
CA PRO A 324 17.46 -13.92 12.36
C PRO A 324 16.94 -14.40 13.71
N THR A 325 17.80 -15.08 14.47
CA THR A 325 17.52 -15.62 15.80
C THR A 325 17.42 -14.51 16.86
N ARG A 326 16.93 -13.35 16.51
CA ARG A 326 16.42 -12.40 17.50
C ARG A 326 15.01 -12.84 17.80
N GLY A 327 14.88 -13.53 18.93
CA GLY A 327 13.63 -14.08 19.41
C GLY A 327 12.50 -13.08 19.29
N TYR A 328 11.57 -13.34 18.38
CA TYR A 328 10.25 -12.75 18.44
C TYR A 328 9.63 -13.22 19.76
N GLN A 329 9.73 -12.39 20.76
CA GLN A 329 8.90 -12.50 21.95
C GLN A 329 7.57 -11.89 21.54
N PRO A 330 6.47 -12.67 21.45
CA PRO A 330 5.18 -12.07 21.24
C PRO A 330 4.97 -11.04 22.34
N GLN A 331 4.81 -9.78 21.96
CA GLN A 331 4.44 -8.73 22.89
C GLN A 331 3.14 -9.18 23.58
N PRO A 332 3.04 -9.08 24.91
CA PRO A 332 1.81 -9.40 25.59
C PRO A 332 0.69 -8.55 24.97
N VAL A 333 -0.40 -9.22 24.60
CA VAL A 333 -1.61 -8.56 24.10
C VAL A 333 -2.00 -7.52 25.15
N ILE A 334 -1.79 -6.24 24.83
CA ILE A 334 -2.22 -5.15 25.71
C ILE A 334 -3.74 -5.11 25.67
N THR A 335 -4.37 -5.71 26.67
CA THR A 335 -5.82 -5.72 26.85
C THR A 335 -6.35 -4.42 27.47
N GLU A 336 -5.60 -3.36 27.45
CA GLU A 336 -6.09 -2.06 27.88
C GLU A 336 -6.89 -1.37 26.77
N LYS A 337 -8.21 -1.34 26.99
CA LYS A 337 -9.14 -0.50 26.23
C LYS A 337 -8.69 0.96 26.36
N ARG A 338 -8.01 1.50 25.35
CA ARG A 338 -7.84 2.95 25.24
C ARG A 338 -9.22 3.56 25.04
N LYS A 339 -9.72 4.23 26.06
CA LYS A 339 -10.85 5.16 25.95
C LYS A 339 -10.39 6.31 25.06
N TYR A 340 -10.98 6.41 23.90
CA TYR A 340 -10.87 7.63 23.09
C TYR A 340 -11.72 8.70 23.77
N ALA A 341 -11.06 9.73 24.29
CA ALA A 341 -11.67 11.01 24.63
C ALA A 341 -11.44 11.96 23.44
#